data_b11721b38f5fb52b8227a56b286c2b1d
#
_entry.id   b11721b38f5fb52b8227a56b286c2b1d
#
_cell.length_a   1.000
_cell.length_b   1.000
_cell.length_c   1.000
_cell.angle_alpha   90.00
_cell.angle_beta   90.00
_cell.angle_gamma   90.00
#
_symmetry.space_group_name_H-M   'P 1'
#
loop_
_entity.id
_entity.type
_entity.pdbx_description
1 polymer ?
#
loop_
_entity_poly.entity_id
_entity_poly.type
_entity_poly.pdbx_seq_one_letter_code
_entity_poly.pdbx_strand_id
1 'polypeptide(L)'
;MSKDIKDIKKDILDQFRAMEGEENDILPENWLIEEYLPFLNPYEKKDFEKAIKQLAAKGFLKYEKGVIPKLKLTEKGANLIH
;
A
#
# COMPACT_ATOMS: atom_id res chain seq x y z
N MET A 1 18.98 6.61 -2.57
CA MET A 1 18.50 5.80 -3.69
C MET A 1 16.99 5.83 -3.77
N SER A 2 16.46 5.91 -4.98
CA SER A 2 15.01 5.92 -5.17
C SER A 2 14.42 4.55 -4.91
N LYS A 3 13.21 4.55 -4.37
CA LYS A 3 12.46 3.31 -4.22
C LYS A 3 11.85 2.93 -5.57
N ASP A 4 11.92 1.66 -5.91
CA ASP A 4 11.24 1.16 -7.10
C ASP A 4 9.86 0.57 -6.71
N ILE A 5 9.13 0.06 -7.71
CA ILE A 5 7.78 -0.50 -7.49
C ILE A 5 7.82 -1.65 -6.49
N LYS A 6 8.85 -2.49 -6.56
CA LYS A 6 9.00 -3.63 -5.65
C LYS A 6 9.19 -3.19 -4.21
N ASP A 7 10.01 -2.16 -4.00
CA ASP A 7 10.25 -1.61 -2.66
C ASP A 7 8.98 -0.99 -2.08
N ILE A 8 8.23 -0.28 -2.91
CA ILE A 8 6.98 0.36 -2.49
C ILE A 8 5.92 -0.68 -2.13
N LYS A 9 5.80 -1.75 -2.94
CA LYS A 9 4.90 -2.85 -2.61
C LYS A 9 5.25 -3.47 -1.26
N LYS A 10 6.53 -3.67 -1.02
CA LYS A 10 7.02 -4.20 0.26
C LYS A 10 6.68 -3.28 1.41
N ASP A 11 6.89 -1.97 1.24
CA ASP A 11 6.59 -0.99 2.28
C ASP A 11 5.10 -1.02 2.67
N ILE A 12 4.21 -1.12 1.68
CA ILE A 12 2.77 -1.18 1.91
C ILE A 12 2.40 -2.45 2.69
N LEU A 13 2.91 -3.60 2.25
CA LEU A 13 2.65 -4.87 2.91
C LEU A 13 3.25 -4.93 4.30
N ASP A 14 4.44 -4.36 4.49
CA ASP A 14 5.09 -4.29 5.80
C ASP A 14 4.29 -3.43 6.76
N GLN A 15 3.64 -2.36 6.27
CA GLN A 15 2.78 -1.53 7.13
C GLN A 15 1.54 -2.30 7.58
N PHE A 16 0.92 -3.06 6.68
CA PHE A 16 -0.18 -3.95 7.06
C PHE A 16 0.28 -4.99 8.08
N ARG A 17 1.47 -5.53 7.89
CA ARG A 17 2.04 -6.51 8.82
C ARG A 17 2.29 -5.88 10.20
N ALA A 18 2.80 -4.65 10.23
CA ALA A 18 3.09 -3.94 11.47
C ALA A 18 1.83 -3.66 12.28
N MET A 19 0.69 -3.46 11.61
CA MET A 19 -0.60 -3.24 12.29
C MET A 19 -1.36 -4.54 12.54
N GLU A 20 -0.74 -5.68 12.27
CA GLU A 20 -1.35 -7.01 12.36
C GLU A 20 -2.65 -7.08 11.53
N GLY A 21 -2.56 -6.60 10.28
CA GLY A 21 -3.71 -6.46 9.41
C GLY A 21 -4.43 -7.76 9.13
N GLU A 22 -5.74 -7.67 9.10
CA GLU A 22 -6.63 -8.79 8.77
C GLU A 22 -7.47 -8.40 7.55
N GLU A 23 -8.26 -9.33 7.06
CA GLU A 23 -9.16 -9.07 5.94
C GLU A 23 -10.06 -7.87 6.25
N ASN A 24 -10.19 -6.97 5.26
CA ASN A 24 -10.97 -5.74 5.32
C ASN A 24 -10.34 -4.60 6.12
N ASP A 25 -9.16 -4.79 6.69
CA ASP A 25 -8.45 -3.69 7.35
C ASP A 25 -7.98 -2.68 6.31
N ILE A 26 -8.11 -1.40 6.66
CA ILE A 26 -7.73 -0.30 5.78
C ILE A 26 -6.43 0.30 6.30
N LEU A 27 -5.50 0.55 5.38
CA LEU A 27 -4.23 1.19 5.71
C LEU A 27 -4.51 2.60 6.26
N PRO A 28 -3.93 2.96 7.43
CA PRO A 28 -4.24 4.25 8.04
C PRO A 28 -3.90 5.42 7.13
N GLU A 29 -4.86 6.34 6.97
CA GLU A 29 -4.66 7.54 6.15
C GLU A 29 -3.53 8.41 6.70
N ASN A 30 -3.43 8.51 8.03
CA ASN A 30 -2.38 9.28 8.69
C ASN A 30 -0.99 8.83 8.25
N TRP A 31 -0.78 7.53 8.19
CA TRP A 31 0.50 6.98 7.78
C TRP A 31 0.81 7.37 6.33
N LEU A 32 -0.18 7.23 5.44
CA LEU A 32 0.01 7.58 4.03
C LEU A 32 0.32 9.06 3.85
N ILE A 33 -0.47 9.93 4.49
CA ILE A 33 -0.39 11.38 4.27
C ILE A 33 0.79 12.01 5.00
N GLU A 34 1.08 11.58 6.21
CA GLU A 34 2.06 12.24 7.07
C GLU A 34 3.41 11.54 7.08
N GLU A 35 3.44 10.22 6.93
CA GLU A 35 4.65 9.43 7.14
C GLU A 35 5.19 8.76 5.89
N TYR A 36 4.42 8.69 4.80
CA TYR A 36 4.88 8.00 3.60
C TYR A 36 4.91 8.88 2.36
N LEU A 37 3.75 9.36 1.90
CA LEU A 37 3.66 10.12 0.65
C LEU A 37 4.54 11.37 0.62
N PRO A 38 4.65 12.15 1.72
CA PRO A 38 5.49 13.37 1.69
C PRO A 38 6.97 13.11 1.44
N PHE A 39 7.43 11.90 1.73
CA PHE A 39 8.84 11.52 1.58
C PHE A 39 9.15 10.90 0.23
N LEU A 40 8.15 10.75 -0.64
CA LEU A 40 8.34 10.25 -2.00
C LEU A 40 8.56 11.40 -2.97
N ASN A 41 9.54 11.24 -3.87
CA ASN A 41 9.72 12.20 -4.95
C ASN A 41 8.64 11.96 -6.03
N PRO A 42 8.51 12.85 -7.06
CA PRO A 42 7.47 12.69 -8.09
C PRO A 42 7.52 11.35 -8.83
N TYR A 43 8.70 10.79 -9.06
CA TYR A 43 8.85 9.50 -9.74
C TYR A 43 8.37 8.37 -8.84
N GLU A 44 8.72 8.44 -7.56
CA GLU A 44 8.29 7.45 -6.59
C GLU A 44 6.77 7.49 -6.37
N LYS A 45 6.15 8.66 -6.45
CA LYS A 45 4.69 8.79 -6.36
C LYS A 45 3.98 8.09 -7.52
N LYS A 46 4.55 8.16 -8.72
CA LYS A 46 4.03 7.41 -9.88
C LYS A 46 4.18 5.92 -9.67
N ASP A 47 5.33 5.50 -9.14
CA ASP A 47 5.58 4.09 -8.85
C ASP A 47 4.67 3.59 -7.73
N PHE A 48 4.31 4.44 -6.78
CA PHE A 48 3.33 4.13 -5.75
C PHE A 48 1.98 3.74 -6.35
N GLU A 49 1.49 4.52 -7.32
CA GLU A 49 0.24 4.20 -8.01
C GLU A 49 0.33 2.87 -8.75
N LYS A 50 1.44 2.62 -9.42
CA LYS A 50 1.67 1.36 -10.13
C LYS A 50 1.74 0.18 -9.16
N ALA A 51 2.41 0.37 -8.02
CA ALA A 51 2.51 -0.65 -6.98
C ALA A 51 1.13 -1.05 -6.45
N ILE A 52 0.29 -0.06 -6.17
CA ILE A 52 -1.08 -0.30 -5.70
C ILE A 52 -1.87 -1.09 -6.75
N LYS A 53 -1.80 -0.67 -8.01
CA LYS A 53 -2.51 -1.34 -9.09
C LYS A 53 -2.06 -2.79 -9.26
N GLN A 54 -0.77 -3.05 -9.12
CA GLN A 54 -0.23 -4.40 -9.21
C GLN A 54 -0.69 -5.27 -8.05
N LEU A 55 -0.67 -4.74 -6.82
CA LEU A 55 -1.15 -5.47 -5.65
C LEU A 55 -2.64 -5.78 -5.77
N ALA A 56 -3.42 -4.82 -6.25
CA ALA A 56 -4.86 -5.01 -6.48
C ALA A 56 -5.12 -6.05 -7.57
N ALA A 57 -4.35 -6.00 -8.66
CA ALA A 57 -4.49 -6.95 -9.77
C ALA A 57 -4.18 -8.38 -9.32
N LYS A 58 -3.28 -8.55 -8.36
CA LYS A 58 -2.95 -9.86 -7.79
C LYS A 58 -3.94 -10.29 -6.71
N GLY A 59 -4.87 -9.43 -6.34
CA GLY A 59 -5.90 -9.73 -5.35
C GLY A 59 -5.45 -9.58 -3.91
N PHE A 60 -4.30 -8.94 -3.65
CA PHE A 60 -3.80 -8.77 -2.28
C PHE A 60 -4.46 -7.61 -1.53
N LEU A 61 -4.95 -6.62 -2.27
CA LEU A 61 -5.68 -5.51 -1.67
C LEU A 61 -6.75 -5.00 -2.64
N LYS A 62 -7.67 -4.20 -2.10
CA LYS A 62 -8.66 -3.47 -2.88
C LYS A 62 -8.31 -1.99 -2.81
N TYR A 63 -8.39 -1.33 -3.94
CA TYR A 63 -8.02 0.06 -4.06
C TYR A 63 -9.26 0.90 -4.36
N GLU A 64 -9.52 1.90 -3.53
CA GLU A 64 -10.56 2.88 -3.79
C GLU A 64 -9.91 4.21 -4.12
N LYS A 65 -10.17 4.71 -5.32
CA LYS A 65 -9.64 5.96 -5.79
C LYS A 65 -10.39 7.14 -5.15
N GLY A 66 -9.65 8.14 -4.68
CA GLY A 66 -10.20 9.35 -4.08
C GLY A 66 -9.11 10.36 -3.91
N VAL A 67 -9.40 11.46 -3.22
CA VAL A 67 -8.39 12.46 -2.87
C VAL A 67 -7.26 11.78 -2.11
N ILE A 68 -7.63 10.88 -1.21
CA ILE A 68 -6.70 10.02 -0.50
C ILE A 68 -7.07 8.57 -0.87
N PRO A 69 -6.14 7.80 -1.44
CA PRO A 69 -6.45 6.41 -1.80
C PRO A 69 -6.70 5.56 -0.56
N LYS A 70 -7.74 4.74 -0.62
CA LYS A 70 -8.03 3.78 0.45
C LYS A 70 -7.53 2.42 -0.01
N LEU A 71 -6.68 1.81 0.80
CA LEU A 71 -6.09 0.50 0.54
C LEU A 71 -6.62 -0.47 1.57
N LYS A 72 -7.47 -1.40 1.12
CA LYS A 72 -8.10 -2.39 1.99
C LYS A 72 -7.46 -3.75 1.74
N LEU A 73 -7.02 -4.40 2.81
CA LEU A 73 -6.41 -5.72 2.73
C LEU A 73 -7.48 -6.78 2.42
N THR A 74 -7.16 -7.70 1.53
CA THR A 74 -8.02 -8.83 1.22
C THR A 74 -7.62 -10.04 2.06
N GLU A 75 -8.46 -11.09 2.03
CA GLU A 75 -8.10 -12.36 2.68
C GLU A 75 -6.77 -12.90 2.11
N LYS A 76 -6.61 -12.83 0.79
CA LYS A 76 -5.38 -13.26 0.13
C LYS A 76 -4.18 -12.46 0.59
N GLY A 77 -4.36 -11.13 0.74
CA GLY A 77 -3.31 -10.26 1.26
C GLY A 77 -2.98 -10.56 2.71
N ALA A 78 -4.00 -10.80 3.53
CA ALA A 78 -3.79 -11.17 4.94
C ALA A 78 -3.01 -12.48 5.04
N ASN A 79 -3.33 -13.46 4.20
CA ASN A 79 -2.60 -14.73 4.17
C ASN A 79 -1.16 -14.54 3.72
N LEU A 80 -0.90 -13.58 2.85
CA LEU A 80 0.45 -13.29 2.37
C LEU A 80 1.35 -12.72 3.48
N ILE A 81 0.81 -11.86 4.34
CA ILE A 81 1.59 -11.18 5.39
C ILE A 81 1.66 -11.98 6.70
N HIS A 82 0.80 -12.96 6.87
CA HIS A 82 0.81 -13.87 8.02
C HIS A 82 1.30 -15.28 7.60
#